data_45335868c50973e222a50f1e6336b975
#
_entry.id   45335868c50973e222a50f1e6336b975
#
_cell.length_a   1.000
_cell.length_b   1.000
_cell.length_c   1.000
_cell.angle_alpha   90.00
_cell.angle_beta   90.00
_cell.angle_gamma   90.00
#
_symmetry.space_group_name_H-M   'P 1'
#
loop_
_entity.id
_entity.type
_entity.pdbx_description
1 polymer ?
#
loop_
_entity_poly.entity_id
_entity_poly.type
_entity_poly.pdbx_seq_one_letter_code
_entity_poly.pdbx_strand_id
1 'polypeptide(L)'
;MLDKSLVYKDIVMCLPFEDLEDLKVPVLPDGYSYKMFESGDEIAWAELEVLVGEFDCFEDAFAYFAKTFLTHEELLDERVCFIVNPEGEIVATTSAWFKTDGDIRFPLIHWVSTSPKEQGKGLGRAIVLFALSRFLVVEPDADFIFLHTHTWAYKAVGMYQKMGFRITKKALPNSRTDFSCLDVLKDVVPNDIFLHLIEKD
;
A
#
# COMPACT_ATOMS: atom_id res chain seq x y z
N MET A 1 6.35 -10.35 3.57
CA MET A 1 6.84 -11.49 2.73
C MET A 1 5.60 -12.18 2.15
N LEU A 2 5.59 -12.38 0.84
CA LEU A 2 4.51 -13.04 0.11
C LEU A 2 4.54 -14.55 0.38
N ASP A 3 3.38 -15.15 0.57
CA ASP A 3 3.22 -16.60 0.69
C ASP A 3 2.71 -17.18 -0.64
N LYS A 4 3.65 -17.45 -1.56
CA LYS A 4 3.34 -17.97 -2.90
C LYS A 4 2.89 -19.44 -2.88
N SER A 5 2.78 -20.09 -1.71
CA SER A 5 2.18 -21.43 -1.57
C SER A 5 0.64 -21.42 -1.61
N LEU A 6 0.05 -20.24 -1.36
CA LEU A 6 -1.40 -20.05 -1.42
C LEU A 6 -1.88 -19.88 -2.87
N VAL A 7 -3.16 -20.20 -3.11
CA VAL A 7 -3.81 -19.89 -4.39
C VAL A 7 -3.91 -18.37 -4.55
N TYR A 8 -3.40 -17.83 -5.66
CA TYR A 8 -3.50 -16.40 -5.96
C TYR A 8 -4.94 -15.98 -6.23
N LYS A 9 -5.40 -14.94 -5.55
CA LYS A 9 -6.69 -14.29 -5.75
C LYS A 9 -6.56 -12.80 -5.54
N ASP A 10 -7.11 -12.01 -6.47
CA ASP A 10 -7.14 -10.56 -6.38
C ASP A 10 -8.09 -10.09 -5.28
N ILE A 11 -7.69 -9.06 -4.56
CA ILE A 11 -8.43 -8.44 -3.46
C ILE A 11 -8.38 -6.94 -3.61
N VAL A 12 -9.53 -6.31 -3.65
CA VAL A 12 -9.66 -4.85 -3.55
C VAL A 12 -10.29 -4.51 -2.21
N MET A 13 -9.67 -3.58 -1.49
CA MET A 13 -10.18 -3.09 -0.22
C MET A 13 -10.39 -1.58 -0.29
N CYS A 14 -11.43 -1.08 0.37
CA CYS A 14 -11.73 0.34 0.48
C CYS A 14 -11.76 0.78 1.94
N LEU A 15 -11.39 2.04 2.16
CA LEU A 15 -11.50 2.78 3.40
C LEU A 15 -12.34 4.04 3.10
N PRO A 16 -13.45 4.31 3.81
CA PRO A 16 -14.16 5.57 3.72
C PRO A 16 -13.23 6.74 4.04
N PHE A 17 -13.35 7.85 3.30
CA PHE A 17 -12.46 8.99 3.52
C PHE A 17 -12.65 9.64 4.89
N GLU A 18 -13.88 9.65 5.39
CA GLU A 18 -14.22 10.15 6.73
C GLU A 18 -13.47 9.44 7.87
N ASP A 19 -13.11 8.16 7.68
CA ASP A 19 -12.37 7.37 8.67
C ASP A 19 -10.88 7.81 8.78
N LEU A 20 -10.37 8.64 7.86
CA LEU A 20 -8.99 9.12 7.89
C LEU A 20 -8.71 10.05 9.06
N GLU A 21 -9.69 10.83 9.50
CA GLU A 21 -9.50 11.82 10.58
C GLU A 21 -9.14 11.18 11.91
N ASP A 22 -9.58 9.92 12.12
CA ASP A 22 -9.29 9.16 13.34
C ASP A 22 -7.92 8.45 13.29
N LEU A 23 -7.29 8.37 12.12
CA LEU A 23 -6.01 7.70 11.93
C LEU A 23 -4.85 8.62 12.33
N LYS A 24 -3.94 8.08 13.16
CA LYS A 24 -2.75 8.81 13.61
C LYS A 24 -1.50 8.20 13.00
N VAL A 25 -0.67 9.05 12.42
CA VAL A 25 0.68 8.66 11.98
C VAL A 25 1.51 8.33 13.23
N PRO A 26 2.03 7.10 13.35
CA PRO A 26 2.79 6.71 14.53
C PRO A 26 4.17 7.35 14.56
N VAL A 27 4.72 7.52 15.75
CA VAL A 27 6.14 7.79 15.93
C VAL A 27 6.92 6.54 15.53
N LEU A 28 7.95 6.72 14.74
CA LEU A 28 8.84 5.64 14.32
C LEU A 28 9.81 5.24 15.45
N PRO A 29 10.41 4.04 15.39
CA PRO A 29 11.52 3.69 16.28
C PRO A 29 12.69 4.68 16.18
N ASP A 30 13.52 4.73 17.22
CA ASP A 30 14.67 5.63 17.27
C ASP A 30 15.57 5.47 16.04
N GLY A 31 15.94 6.60 15.45
CA GLY A 31 16.80 6.69 14.26
C GLY A 31 16.09 6.49 12.91
N TYR A 32 14.81 6.07 12.90
CA TYR A 32 14.01 6.01 11.67
C TYR A 32 13.31 7.34 11.41
N SER A 33 13.13 7.68 10.14
CA SER A 33 12.40 8.90 9.75
C SER A 33 11.51 8.66 8.54
N TYR A 34 10.40 9.40 8.47
CA TYR A 34 9.62 9.53 7.25
C TYR A 34 10.34 10.44 6.27
N LYS A 35 10.26 10.11 4.99
CA LYS A 35 10.81 10.90 3.89
C LYS A 35 9.79 10.93 2.76
N MET A 36 9.63 12.09 2.12
CA MET A 36 8.96 12.21 0.83
C MET A 36 9.98 12.02 -0.29
N PHE A 37 9.49 11.72 -1.49
CA PHE A 37 10.35 11.50 -2.66
C PHE A 37 11.24 12.71 -2.97
N GLU A 38 12.48 12.42 -3.30
CA GLU A 38 13.44 13.32 -3.92
C GLU A 38 14.03 12.64 -5.16
N SER A 39 14.42 13.42 -6.17
CA SER A 39 15.02 12.88 -7.40
C SER A 39 16.25 12.02 -7.08
N GLY A 40 16.29 10.80 -7.59
CA GLY A 40 17.28 9.77 -7.28
C GLY A 40 16.73 8.64 -6.39
N ASP A 41 15.65 8.86 -5.64
CA ASP A 41 15.05 7.83 -4.78
C ASP A 41 14.39 6.68 -5.58
N GLU A 42 14.11 6.89 -6.87
CA GLU A 42 13.58 5.85 -7.75
C GLU A 42 14.51 4.63 -7.86
N ILE A 43 15.81 4.84 -7.67
CA ILE A 43 16.81 3.76 -7.66
C ILE A 43 16.58 2.87 -6.42
N ALA A 44 16.54 3.48 -5.23
CA ALA A 44 16.33 2.76 -3.98
C ALA A 44 14.92 2.12 -3.92
N TRP A 45 13.90 2.76 -4.53
CA TRP A 45 12.58 2.17 -4.69
C TRP A 45 12.66 0.86 -5.51
N ALA A 46 13.32 0.89 -6.68
CA ALA A 46 13.43 -0.28 -7.54
C ALA A 46 14.21 -1.41 -6.85
N GLU A 47 15.31 -1.10 -6.16
CA GLU A 47 16.08 -2.07 -5.37
C GLU A 47 15.23 -2.71 -4.26
N LEU A 48 14.42 -1.92 -3.56
CA LEU A 48 13.53 -2.41 -2.51
C LEU A 48 12.45 -3.35 -3.07
N GLU A 49 11.84 -3.02 -4.21
CA GLU A 49 10.80 -3.85 -4.83
C GLU A 49 11.35 -5.19 -5.35
N VAL A 50 12.58 -5.22 -5.86
CA VAL A 50 13.29 -6.47 -6.17
C VAL A 50 13.60 -7.24 -4.89
N LEU A 51 14.07 -6.58 -3.84
CA LEU A 51 14.41 -7.22 -2.56
C LEU A 51 13.21 -7.92 -1.91
N VAL A 52 12.00 -7.35 -2.04
CA VAL A 52 10.78 -7.97 -1.49
C VAL A 52 10.16 -9.01 -2.41
N GLY A 53 10.64 -9.12 -3.67
CA GLY A 53 10.24 -10.14 -4.63
C GLY A 53 9.01 -9.78 -5.46
N GLU A 54 8.73 -8.48 -5.63
CA GLU A 54 7.67 -7.98 -6.50
C GLU A 54 8.14 -7.92 -7.97
N PHE A 55 9.44 -7.68 -8.19
CA PHE A 55 10.09 -7.74 -9.50
C PHE A 55 11.24 -8.73 -9.48
N ASP A 56 11.51 -9.33 -10.64
CA ASP A 56 12.60 -10.30 -10.82
C ASP A 56 13.96 -9.62 -11.00
N CYS A 57 13.98 -8.38 -11.53
CA CYS A 57 15.21 -7.61 -11.74
C CYS A 57 14.98 -6.09 -11.55
N PHE A 58 16.09 -5.38 -11.38
CA PHE A 58 16.13 -3.93 -11.19
C PHE A 58 15.57 -3.18 -12.40
N GLU A 59 15.94 -3.59 -13.60
CA GLU A 59 15.56 -2.94 -14.86
C GLU A 59 14.03 -2.90 -15.02
N ASP A 60 13.33 -3.99 -14.69
CA ASP A 60 11.88 -4.07 -14.77
C ASP A 60 11.21 -3.19 -13.70
N ALA A 61 11.74 -3.20 -12.47
CA ALA A 61 11.25 -2.35 -11.39
C ALA A 61 11.43 -0.86 -11.71
N PHE A 62 12.61 -0.48 -12.19
CA PHE A 62 12.92 0.90 -12.58
C PHE A 62 12.09 1.35 -13.78
N ALA A 63 11.94 0.50 -14.81
CA ALA A 63 11.08 0.80 -15.96
C ALA A 63 9.62 0.98 -15.56
N TYR A 64 9.13 0.19 -14.59
CA TYR A 64 7.80 0.36 -14.03
C TYR A 64 7.67 1.71 -13.31
N PHE A 65 8.62 2.06 -12.45
CA PHE A 65 8.63 3.36 -11.75
C PHE A 65 8.60 4.51 -12.75
N ALA A 66 9.49 4.46 -13.74
CA ALA A 66 9.57 5.49 -14.77
C ALA A 66 8.25 5.65 -15.54
N LYS A 67 7.62 4.56 -15.92
CA LYS A 67 6.36 4.57 -16.66
C LYS A 67 5.16 5.03 -15.82
N THR A 68 5.13 4.67 -14.54
CA THR A 68 3.96 4.89 -13.68
C THR A 68 4.06 6.21 -12.92
N PHE A 69 5.25 6.54 -12.44
CA PHE A 69 5.45 7.67 -11.53
C PHE A 69 6.15 8.85 -12.19
N LEU A 70 7.26 8.66 -12.92
CA LEU A 70 7.99 9.79 -13.54
C LEU A 70 7.22 10.48 -14.66
N THR A 71 6.14 9.88 -15.18
CA THR A 71 5.20 10.58 -16.07
C THR A 71 4.38 11.65 -15.36
N HIS A 72 4.47 11.72 -14.03
CA HIS A 72 3.83 12.67 -13.12
C HIS A 72 4.84 13.19 -12.10
N GLU A 73 6.05 13.54 -12.58
CA GLU A 73 7.19 13.93 -11.72
C GLU A 73 6.82 15.04 -10.75
N GLU A 74 5.97 15.98 -11.17
CA GLU A 74 5.48 17.11 -10.39
C GLU A 74 4.63 16.73 -9.16
N LEU A 75 4.22 15.45 -9.06
CA LEU A 75 3.38 14.96 -7.96
C LEU A 75 4.16 14.11 -6.95
N LEU A 76 5.39 13.70 -7.25
CA LEU A 76 6.08 12.66 -6.50
C LEU A 76 6.46 13.10 -5.09
N ASP A 77 6.91 14.33 -4.91
CA ASP A 77 7.31 14.92 -3.65
C ASP A 77 6.17 15.09 -2.64
N GLU A 78 4.91 15.02 -3.10
CA GLU A 78 3.73 15.05 -2.24
C GLU A 78 3.08 13.68 -2.01
N ARG A 79 3.38 12.68 -2.86
CA ARG A 79 2.64 11.42 -2.93
C ARG A 79 3.46 10.17 -2.66
N VAL A 80 4.73 10.14 -3.02
CA VAL A 80 5.59 8.95 -2.80
C VAL A 80 6.29 9.08 -1.46
N CYS A 81 6.06 8.08 -0.61
CA CYS A 81 6.45 8.08 0.80
C CYS A 81 7.47 6.98 1.08
N PHE A 82 8.44 7.29 1.91
CA PHE A 82 9.46 6.36 2.35
C PHE A 82 9.63 6.39 3.87
N ILE A 83 10.22 5.31 4.41
CA ILE A 83 10.88 5.29 5.72
C ILE A 83 12.36 5.01 5.48
N VAL A 84 13.18 5.82 6.11
CA VAL A 84 14.64 5.72 6.10
C VAL A 84 15.11 5.19 7.46
N ASN A 85 16.07 4.25 7.45
CA ASN A 85 16.67 3.67 8.65
C ASN A 85 17.80 4.56 9.20
N PRO A 86 18.41 4.22 10.38
CA PRO A 86 19.52 4.99 10.95
C PRO A 86 20.76 5.09 10.04
N GLU A 87 20.94 4.17 9.12
CA GLU A 87 22.04 4.12 8.15
C GLU A 87 21.80 5.01 6.93
N GLY A 88 20.59 5.61 6.81
CA GLY A 88 20.20 6.45 5.68
C GLY A 88 19.62 5.68 4.49
N GLU A 89 19.31 4.39 4.63
CA GLU A 89 18.77 3.56 3.58
C GLU A 89 17.23 3.61 3.57
N ILE A 90 16.61 3.62 2.38
CA ILE A 90 15.17 3.46 2.21
C ILE A 90 14.80 2.01 2.51
N VAL A 91 13.95 1.80 3.52
CA VAL A 91 13.58 0.45 4.01
C VAL A 91 12.09 0.16 3.96
N ALA A 92 11.27 1.16 3.71
CA ALA A 92 9.85 0.98 3.40
C ALA A 92 9.38 2.04 2.42
N THR A 93 8.40 1.69 1.59
CA THR A 93 7.77 2.58 0.64
C THR A 93 6.28 2.37 0.54
N THR A 94 5.57 3.41 0.14
CA THR A 94 4.22 3.38 -0.44
C THR A 94 3.93 4.73 -1.09
N SER A 95 2.83 4.82 -1.86
CA SER A 95 2.40 6.11 -2.40
C SER A 95 0.91 6.35 -2.20
N ALA A 96 0.57 7.62 -1.93
CA ALA A 96 -0.77 8.17 -1.96
C ALA A 96 -1.14 8.49 -3.43
N TRP A 97 -1.34 7.46 -4.23
CA TRP A 97 -1.50 7.54 -5.67
C TRP A 97 -2.97 7.59 -6.10
N PHE A 98 -3.22 7.44 -7.39
CA PHE A 98 -4.57 7.37 -7.96
C PHE A 98 -4.57 6.51 -9.24
N LYS A 99 -5.75 6.00 -9.59
CA LYS A 99 -6.10 5.55 -10.94
C LYS A 99 -7.10 6.52 -11.54
N THR A 100 -7.18 6.58 -12.86
CA THR A 100 -8.14 7.42 -13.57
C THR A 100 -9.11 6.59 -14.39
N ASP A 101 -10.36 7.07 -14.49
CA ASP A 101 -11.34 6.64 -15.48
C ASP A 101 -11.96 7.91 -16.08
N GLY A 102 -11.54 8.25 -17.30
CA GLY A 102 -11.76 9.59 -17.86
C GLY A 102 -11.13 10.67 -16.96
N ASP A 103 -11.93 11.66 -16.57
CA ASP A 103 -11.51 12.76 -15.71
C ASP A 103 -11.62 12.46 -14.19
N ILE A 104 -12.14 11.28 -13.84
CA ILE A 104 -12.36 10.89 -12.44
C ILE A 104 -11.09 10.24 -11.89
N ARG A 105 -10.61 10.74 -10.74
CA ARG A 105 -9.54 10.12 -9.97
C ARG A 105 -10.10 9.20 -8.90
N PHE A 106 -9.43 8.07 -8.73
CA PHE A 106 -9.71 7.08 -7.68
C PHE A 106 -8.47 6.97 -6.79
N PRO A 107 -8.49 7.55 -5.59
CA PRO A 107 -7.34 7.53 -4.66
C PRO A 107 -6.93 6.11 -4.29
N LEU A 108 -5.64 5.81 -4.44
CA LEU A 108 -5.06 4.47 -4.33
C LEU A 108 -3.83 4.45 -3.43
N ILE A 109 -3.84 3.64 -2.36
CA ILE A 109 -2.59 3.20 -1.71
C ILE A 109 -1.88 2.23 -2.66
N HIS A 110 -0.67 2.59 -3.08
CA HIS A 110 0.03 1.87 -4.14
C HIS A 110 1.46 1.51 -3.74
N TRP A 111 1.88 0.27 -4.06
CA TRP A 111 3.24 -0.24 -3.79
C TRP A 111 3.65 -0.14 -2.32
N VAL A 112 3.04 -0.99 -1.47
CA VAL A 112 3.37 -1.06 -0.04
C VAL A 112 4.43 -2.12 0.17
N SER A 113 5.66 -1.70 0.41
CA SER A 113 6.78 -2.60 0.64
C SER A 113 7.56 -2.24 1.90
N THR A 114 8.11 -3.27 2.55
CA THR A 114 9.01 -3.11 3.71
C THR A 114 10.11 -4.16 3.62
N SER A 115 11.35 -3.72 3.70
CA SER A 115 12.54 -4.59 3.67
C SER A 115 12.38 -5.78 4.63
N PRO A 116 12.67 -7.01 4.17
CA PRO A 116 12.58 -8.21 5.00
C PRO A 116 13.38 -8.11 6.31
N LYS A 117 14.52 -7.40 6.30
CA LYS A 117 15.38 -7.18 7.47
C LYS A 117 14.74 -6.25 8.52
N GLU A 118 13.77 -5.45 8.11
CA GLU A 118 13.12 -4.41 8.91
C GLU A 118 11.70 -4.78 9.36
N GLN A 119 11.25 -5.99 9.04
CA GLN A 119 9.93 -6.48 9.44
C GLN A 119 9.83 -6.68 10.95
N GLY A 120 8.60 -6.65 11.48
CA GLY A 120 8.34 -6.78 12.92
C GLY A 120 8.49 -5.50 13.74
N LYS A 121 9.03 -4.41 13.15
CA LYS A 121 9.21 -3.10 13.79
C LYS A 121 8.00 -2.16 13.63
N GLY A 122 6.93 -2.61 12.98
CA GLY A 122 5.72 -1.80 12.73
C GLY A 122 5.82 -0.84 11.54
N LEU A 123 6.93 -0.86 10.78
CA LEU A 123 7.19 0.10 9.68
C LEU A 123 6.17 0.00 8.55
N GLY A 124 5.73 -1.22 8.19
CA GLY A 124 4.70 -1.39 7.15
C GLY A 124 3.37 -0.73 7.52
N ARG A 125 2.96 -0.83 8.81
CA ARG A 125 1.79 -0.09 9.29
C ARG A 125 2.04 1.42 9.31
N ALA A 126 3.21 1.83 9.73
CA ALA A 126 3.59 3.23 9.86
C ALA A 126 3.59 3.94 8.51
N ILE A 127 4.19 3.34 7.47
CA ILE A 127 4.27 3.95 6.15
C ILE A 127 2.89 4.07 5.49
N VAL A 128 1.99 3.08 5.66
CA VAL A 128 0.61 3.17 5.16
C VAL A 128 -0.15 4.30 5.85
N LEU A 129 -0.07 4.43 7.18
CA LEU A 129 -0.73 5.51 7.91
C LEU A 129 -0.17 6.89 7.53
N PHE A 130 1.14 6.97 7.25
CA PHE A 130 1.73 8.20 6.75
C PHE A 130 1.19 8.56 5.36
N ALA A 131 1.12 7.61 4.42
CA ALA A 131 0.52 7.85 3.12
C ALA A 131 -0.97 8.19 3.20
N LEU A 132 -1.73 7.54 4.10
CA LEU A 132 -3.14 7.88 4.32
C LEU A 132 -3.31 9.34 4.77
N SER A 133 -2.42 9.84 5.63
CA SER A 133 -2.45 11.26 6.02
C SER A 133 -2.20 12.23 4.85
N ARG A 134 -1.49 11.77 3.79
CA ARG A 134 -1.26 12.61 2.60
C ARG A 134 -2.53 12.83 1.80
N PHE A 135 -3.46 11.86 1.75
CA PHE A 135 -4.72 12.04 1.03
C PHE A 135 -5.57 13.19 1.56
N LEU A 136 -5.47 13.54 2.84
CA LEU A 136 -6.13 14.73 3.39
C LEU A 136 -5.70 16.04 2.71
N VAL A 137 -4.52 16.04 2.07
CA VAL A 137 -3.95 17.19 1.37
C VAL A 137 -4.12 17.05 -0.15
N VAL A 138 -3.81 15.87 -0.69
CA VAL A 138 -3.70 15.68 -2.15
C VAL A 138 -5.00 15.23 -2.83
N GLU A 139 -5.99 14.73 -2.07
CA GLU A 139 -7.32 14.31 -2.58
C GLU A 139 -8.42 14.64 -1.54
N PRO A 140 -8.57 15.91 -1.10
CA PRO A 140 -9.45 16.27 0.03
C PRO A 140 -10.94 16.03 -0.24
N ASP A 141 -11.34 15.93 -1.51
CA ASP A 141 -12.74 15.73 -1.92
C ASP A 141 -13.07 14.26 -2.24
N ALA A 142 -12.20 13.32 -1.86
CA ALA A 142 -12.41 11.90 -2.13
C ALA A 142 -13.48 11.30 -1.20
N ASP A 143 -14.33 10.41 -1.73
CA ASP A 143 -15.30 9.67 -0.92
C ASP A 143 -14.66 8.49 -0.18
N PHE A 144 -13.63 7.88 -0.76
CA PHE A 144 -12.93 6.71 -0.23
C PHE A 144 -11.54 6.57 -0.82
N ILE A 145 -10.70 5.81 -0.13
CA ILE A 145 -9.39 5.36 -0.64
C ILE A 145 -9.45 3.87 -0.84
N PHE A 146 -8.87 3.37 -1.94
CA PHE A 146 -8.79 1.94 -2.16
C PHE A 146 -7.34 1.45 -2.20
N LEU A 147 -7.18 0.14 -2.11
CA LEU A 147 -5.95 -0.56 -2.42
C LEU A 147 -6.28 -1.86 -3.16
N HIS A 148 -5.32 -2.30 -3.98
CA HIS A 148 -5.36 -3.60 -4.63
C HIS A 148 -4.25 -4.47 -4.05
N THR A 149 -4.60 -5.68 -3.64
CA THR A 149 -3.70 -6.67 -3.06
C THR A 149 -4.13 -8.08 -3.48
N HIS A 150 -3.59 -9.10 -2.88
CA HIS A 150 -3.88 -10.49 -3.22
C HIS A 150 -3.66 -11.43 -2.02
N THR A 151 -4.12 -12.68 -2.14
CA THR A 151 -4.04 -13.68 -1.07
C THR A 151 -2.63 -14.00 -0.60
N TRP A 152 -1.60 -13.91 -1.46
CA TRP A 152 -0.21 -14.11 -1.03
C TRP A 152 0.25 -13.09 0.02
N ALA A 153 -0.36 -11.90 0.00
CA ALA A 153 -0.11 -10.83 0.96
C ALA A 153 -1.10 -10.84 2.15
N TYR A 154 -1.63 -11.99 2.57
CA TYR A 154 -2.67 -12.11 3.58
C TYR A 154 -2.35 -11.40 4.91
N LYS A 155 -1.07 -11.31 5.28
CA LYS A 155 -0.64 -10.56 6.47
C LYS A 155 -0.91 -9.05 6.31
N ALA A 156 -0.69 -8.53 5.10
CA ALA A 156 -1.03 -7.14 4.78
C ALA A 156 -2.55 -6.93 4.75
N VAL A 157 -3.33 -7.89 4.22
CA VAL A 157 -4.80 -7.85 4.28
C VAL A 157 -5.29 -7.69 5.73
N GLY A 158 -4.73 -8.47 6.66
CA GLY A 158 -5.05 -8.34 8.09
C GLY A 158 -4.62 -7.01 8.70
N MET A 159 -3.50 -6.45 8.24
CA MET A 159 -3.03 -5.12 8.65
C MET A 159 -3.97 -4.02 8.15
N TYR A 160 -4.38 -4.06 6.88
CA TYR A 160 -5.31 -3.10 6.29
C TYR A 160 -6.68 -3.16 6.96
N GLN A 161 -7.19 -4.37 7.26
CA GLN A 161 -8.45 -4.54 7.98
C GLN A 161 -8.44 -3.81 9.35
N LYS A 162 -7.33 -3.90 10.11
CA LYS A 162 -7.16 -3.20 11.40
C LYS A 162 -7.07 -1.68 11.26
N MET A 163 -6.80 -1.16 10.07
CA MET A 163 -6.83 0.28 9.75
C MET A 163 -8.21 0.76 9.28
N GLY A 164 -9.21 -0.12 9.18
CA GLY A 164 -10.54 0.22 8.71
C GLY A 164 -10.86 -0.23 7.30
N PHE A 165 -9.88 -0.67 6.50
CA PHE A 165 -10.15 -1.17 5.15
C PHE A 165 -11.04 -2.41 5.17
N ARG A 166 -11.94 -2.49 4.19
CA ARG A 166 -12.82 -3.64 3.98
C ARG A 166 -12.76 -4.09 2.53
N ILE A 167 -12.87 -5.41 2.32
CA ILE A 167 -13.00 -5.98 0.98
C ILE A 167 -14.30 -5.48 0.38
N THR A 168 -14.22 -4.89 -0.81
CA THR A 168 -15.35 -4.22 -1.46
C THR A 168 -15.86 -4.98 -2.68
N LYS A 169 -17.16 -4.82 -2.93
CA LYS A 169 -17.84 -5.23 -4.17
C LYS A 169 -17.76 -4.15 -5.26
N LYS A 170 -17.25 -2.95 -4.94
CA LYS A 170 -17.16 -1.84 -5.89
C LYS A 170 -16.28 -2.22 -7.08
N ALA A 171 -16.75 -1.87 -8.29
CA ALA A 171 -15.93 -1.94 -9.49
C ALA A 171 -15.05 -0.69 -9.54
N LEU A 172 -13.75 -0.89 -9.61
CA LEU A 172 -12.73 0.17 -9.66
C LEU A 172 -11.91 0.03 -10.95
N PRO A 173 -11.27 1.09 -11.45
CA PRO A 173 -10.51 1.03 -12.69
C PRO A 173 -9.46 -0.09 -12.66
N ASN A 174 -9.61 -1.04 -13.58
CA ASN A 174 -8.73 -2.21 -13.72
C ASN A 174 -8.46 -2.99 -12.42
N SER A 175 -9.44 -2.96 -11.48
CA SER A 175 -9.31 -3.65 -10.19
C SER A 175 -10.65 -4.25 -9.78
N ARG A 176 -10.63 -5.55 -9.44
CA ARG A 176 -11.82 -6.30 -9.02
C ARG A 176 -11.42 -7.35 -7.99
N THR A 177 -12.24 -7.51 -6.96
CA THR A 177 -12.10 -8.63 -6.01
C THR A 177 -12.57 -9.94 -6.65
N ASP A 178 -11.74 -10.97 -6.60
CA ASP A 178 -12.17 -12.36 -6.75
C ASP A 178 -12.62 -12.87 -5.36
N PHE A 179 -13.94 -12.91 -5.13
CA PHE A 179 -14.51 -13.27 -3.83
C PHE A 179 -14.18 -14.71 -3.37
N SER A 180 -13.68 -15.58 -4.25
CA SER A 180 -13.11 -16.86 -3.82
C SER A 180 -11.82 -16.70 -2.98
N CYS A 181 -11.27 -15.48 -2.88
CA CYS A 181 -10.21 -15.15 -1.93
C CYS A 181 -10.60 -15.46 -0.47
N LEU A 182 -11.89 -15.38 -0.13
CA LEU A 182 -12.40 -15.67 1.21
C LEU A 182 -12.17 -17.13 1.59
N ASP A 183 -12.25 -18.06 0.63
CA ASP A 183 -11.96 -19.47 0.87
C ASP A 183 -10.49 -19.72 1.24
N VAL A 184 -9.59 -18.88 0.74
CA VAL A 184 -8.17 -18.92 1.09
C VAL A 184 -7.91 -18.19 2.42
N LEU A 185 -8.48 -16.99 2.58
CA LEU A 185 -8.22 -16.13 3.72
C LEU A 185 -8.72 -16.71 5.04
N LYS A 186 -9.83 -17.47 5.06
CA LYS A 186 -10.38 -18.08 6.26
C LYS A 186 -9.40 -19.02 6.98
N ASP A 187 -8.46 -19.61 6.23
CA ASP A 187 -7.51 -20.58 6.77
C ASP A 187 -6.20 -19.94 7.25
N VAL A 188 -5.92 -18.69 6.84
CA VAL A 188 -4.63 -18.03 7.10
C VAL A 188 -4.72 -16.71 7.86
N VAL A 189 -5.90 -16.10 7.90
CA VAL A 189 -6.16 -14.86 8.65
C VAL A 189 -6.84 -15.22 9.98
N PRO A 190 -6.46 -14.60 11.12
CA PRO A 190 -7.13 -14.80 12.41
C PRO A 190 -8.65 -14.57 12.29
N ASN A 191 -9.44 -15.38 12.96
CA ASN A 191 -10.89 -15.41 12.82
C ASN A 191 -11.56 -14.06 13.21
N ASP A 192 -11.03 -13.37 14.21
CA ASP A 192 -11.49 -12.03 14.63
C ASP A 192 -11.29 -10.99 13.53
N ILE A 193 -10.23 -11.11 12.74
CA ILE A 193 -9.98 -10.26 11.57
C ILE A 193 -10.88 -10.69 10.42
N PHE A 194 -10.94 -12.00 10.14
CA PHE A 194 -11.70 -12.55 9.02
C PHE A 194 -13.18 -12.15 9.05
N LEU A 195 -13.82 -12.19 10.22
CA LEU A 195 -15.22 -11.82 10.41
C LEU A 195 -15.53 -10.34 10.07
N HIS A 196 -14.50 -9.50 9.97
CA HIS A 196 -14.64 -8.07 9.69
C HIS A 196 -13.95 -7.66 8.37
N LEU A 197 -13.63 -8.62 7.48
CA LEU A 197 -12.96 -8.31 6.22
C LEU A 197 -13.88 -7.66 5.19
N ILE A 198 -15.17 -7.98 5.20
CA ILE A 198 -16.13 -7.52 4.19
C ILE A 198 -16.88 -6.29 4.69
N GLU A 199 -17.19 -5.35 3.79
CA GLU A 199 -18.14 -4.28 4.05
C GLU A 199 -19.47 -4.89 4.51
N LYS A 200 -20.04 -4.34 5.59
CA LYS A 200 -21.41 -4.67 5.98
C LYS A 200 -22.36 -3.93 5.04
N ASP A 201 -23.30 -4.67 4.48
CA ASP A 201 -24.37 -4.11 3.64
C ASP A 201 -25.20 -3.08 4.40
#